data_d10b9024410bce87a21f00b7416399f3
#
_entry.id   d10b9024410bce87a21f00b7416399f3
#
_cell.length_a   1.000
_cell.length_b   1.000
_cell.length_c   1.000
_cell.angle_alpha   90.00
_cell.angle_beta   90.00
_cell.angle_gamma   90.00
#
_symmetry.space_group_name_H-M   'P 1'
#
loop_
_entity.id
_entity.type
_entity.pdbx_description
1 polymer ?
#
loop_
_entity_poly.entity_id
_entity_poly.type
_entity_poly.pdbx_seq_one_letter_code
_entity_poly.pdbx_strand_id
1 'polypeptide(L)'
;MTNIIRAICLMLATSFAFALHAEETERFGKQKVVYHINYNGGEGSKAHLGAMRNIQNHINAVGAENIDVKVVLHGNGLSLLADAKGNDKMQTTVSSLKGQNVSFHVCNNTQRGREISYEDDLYDVWEEDIVPSGVA
;
A
#
# COMPACT_ATOMS: atom_id res chain seq x y z
N MET A 1 -1.91 -50.74 8.64
CA MET A 1 -0.63 -50.12 8.28
C MET A 1 -0.75 -49.00 7.27
N THR A 2 -1.50 -49.16 6.16
CA THR A 2 -1.65 -48.13 5.09
C THR A 2 -2.25 -46.79 5.58
N ASN A 3 -3.18 -46.79 6.52
CA ASN A 3 -3.81 -45.55 7.03
C ASN A 3 -2.92 -44.75 7.97
N ILE A 4 -2.04 -45.41 8.71
CA ILE A 4 -1.06 -44.76 9.60
C ILE A 4 0.03 -44.08 8.76
N ILE A 5 0.49 -44.70 7.71
CA ILE A 5 1.50 -44.13 6.81
C ILE A 5 0.95 -42.89 6.07
N ARG A 6 -0.32 -42.93 5.64
CA ARG A 6 -0.98 -41.77 5.01
C ARG A 6 -1.14 -40.60 5.98
N ALA A 7 -1.48 -40.84 7.25
CA ALA A 7 -1.60 -39.79 8.25
C ALA A 7 -0.22 -39.16 8.59
N ILE A 8 0.84 -39.95 8.67
CA ILE A 8 2.21 -39.45 8.92
C ILE A 8 2.72 -38.61 7.73
N CYS A 9 2.47 -39.01 6.48
CA CYS A 9 2.81 -38.22 5.29
C CYS A 9 2.05 -36.91 5.21
N LEU A 10 0.80 -36.87 5.63
CA LEU A 10 0.00 -35.62 5.65
C LEU A 10 0.53 -34.64 6.70
N MET A 11 0.88 -35.11 7.89
CA MET A 11 1.44 -34.27 8.94
C MET A 11 2.84 -33.72 8.59
N LEU A 12 3.67 -34.50 7.93
CA LEU A 12 4.98 -34.05 7.45
C LEU A 12 4.88 -33.01 6.34
N ALA A 13 3.92 -33.14 5.43
CA ALA A 13 3.70 -32.17 4.36
C ALA A 13 3.21 -30.81 4.89
N THR A 14 2.34 -30.81 5.91
CA THR A 14 1.86 -29.55 6.53
C THR A 14 2.95 -28.85 7.33
N SER A 15 3.80 -29.58 8.02
CA SER A 15 4.94 -29.02 8.78
C SER A 15 5.98 -28.37 7.86
N PHE A 16 6.22 -28.93 6.69
CA PHE A 16 7.15 -28.39 5.70
C PHE A 16 6.65 -27.09 5.04
N ALA A 17 5.34 -26.98 4.79
CA ALA A 17 4.74 -25.76 4.26
C ALA A 17 4.80 -24.58 5.26
N PHE A 18 4.64 -24.84 6.56
CA PHE A 18 4.80 -23.82 7.61
C PHE A 18 6.24 -23.33 7.74
N ALA A 19 7.23 -24.20 7.61
CA ALA A 19 8.65 -23.84 7.69
C ALA A 19 9.08 -22.92 6.52
N LEU A 20 8.60 -23.20 5.31
CA LEU A 20 8.88 -22.36 4.13
C LEU A 20 8.27 -20.94 4.27
N HIS A 21 7.10 -20.80 4.86
CA HIS A 21 6.46 -19.49 5.08
C HIS A 21 7.18 -18.67 6.17
N ALA A 22 7.67 -19.34 7.23
CA ALA A 22 8.42 -18.69 8.30
C ALA A 22 9.79 -18.17 7.81
N GLU A 23 10.46 -18.87 6.91
CA GLU A 23 11.77 -18.49 6.35
C GLU A 23 11.66 -17.26 5.42
N GLU A 24 10.54 -17.09 4.71
CA GLU A 24 10.31 -15.95 3.83
C GLU A 24 10.04 -14.65 4.63
N THR A 25 9.34 -14.73 5.74
CA THR A 25 9.07 -13.57 6.62
C THR A 25 10.28 -13.12 7.42
N GLU A 26 11.19 -14.02 7.80
CA GLU A 26 12.45 -13.67 8.47
C GLU A 26 13.46 -12.98 7.55
N ARG A 27 13.39 -13.21 6.23
CA ARG A 27 14.34 -12.70 5.25
C ARG A 27 14.37 -11.16 5.20
N PHE A 28 13.25 -10.49 5.38
CA PHE A 28 13.13 -9.04 5.23
C PHE A 28 13.08 -8.28 6.55
N GLY A 29 12.76 -8.95 7.67
CA GLY A 29 12.60 -8.29 8.97
C GLY A 29 11.52 -7.21 9.01
N LYS A 30 11.47 -6.43 10.08
CA LYS A 30 10.52 -5.30 10.21
C LYS A 30 11.00 -4.09 9.43
N GLN A 31 10.10 -3.50 8.64
CA GLN A 31 10.39 -2.37 7.76
C GLN A 31 9.47 -1.17 8.02
N LYS A 32 10.05 0.03 7.89
CA LYS A 32 9.31 1.29 7.75
C LYS A 32 9.66 1.87 6.39
N VAL A 33 8.65 2.08 5.55
CA VAL A 33 8.84 2.42 4.14
C VAL A 33 8.04 3.65 3.79
N VAL A 34 8.67 4.59 3.09
CA VAL A 34 7.99 5.74 2.49
C VAL A 34 8.01 5.60 0.97
N TYR A 35 6.82 5.58 0.39
CA TYR A 35 6.64 5.75 -1.05
C TYR A 35 6.35 7.20 -1.36
N HIS A 36 7.22 7.83 -2.11
CA HIS A 36 7.11 9.24 -2.48
C HIS A 36 6.60 9.35 -3.92
N ILE A 37 5.39 9.88 -4.11
CA ILE A 37 4.73 10.01 -5.40
C ILE A 37 4.56 11.49 -5.73
N ASN A 38 5.19 11.95 -6.82
CA ASN A 38 5.17 13.35 -7.27
C ASN A 38 4.84 13.52 -8.75
N TYR A 39 4.37 12.47 -9.41
CA TYR A 39 4.08 12.40 -10.83
C TYR A 39 2.59 12.18 -11.08
N ASN A 40 2.14 12.46 -12.31
CA ASN A 40 0.77 12.19 -12.77
C ASN A 40 0.57 10.71 -13.08
N GLY A 41 -0.67 10.24 -12.93
CA GLY A 41 -1.06 8.85 -13.23
C GLY A 41 -0.99 8.47 -14.71
N GLY A 42 -0.99 9.46 -15.61
CA GLY A 42 -1.09 9.26 -17.04
C GLY A 42 -2.47 8.73 -17.47
N GLU A 43 -2.58 8.27 -18.71
CA GLU A 43 -3.82 7.76 -19.27
C GLU A 43 -4.39 6.61 -18.42
N GLY A 44 -5.63 6.76 -17.96
CA GLY A 44 -6.31 5.79 -17.10
C GLY A 44 -5.61 5.54 -15.77
N SER A 45 -4.86 6.53 -15.27
CA SER A 45 -4.11 6.46 -14.00
C SER A 45 -3.16 5.26 -13.90
N LYS A 46 -2.64 4.79 -15.03
CA LYS A 46 -1.81 3.56 -15.12
C LYS A 46 -0.56 3.61 -14.23
N ALA A 47 0.11 4.77 -14.16
CA ALA A 47 1.31 4.91 -13.34
C ALA A 47 0.97 4.81 -11.85
N HIS A 48 -0.12 5.44 -11.39
CA HIS A 48 -0.59 5.35 -10.01
C HIS A 48 -1.04 3.93 -9.65
N LEU A 49 -1.81 3.27 -10.51
CA LEU A 49 -2.20 1.86 -10.32
C LEU A 49 -0.96 0.94 -10.27
N GLY A 50 0.06 1.24 -11.06
CA GLY A 50 1.35 0.54 -11.02
C GLY A 50 2.08 0.71 -9.69
N ALA A 51 2.14 1.94 -9.18
CA ALA A 51 2.74 2.24 -7.86
C ALA A 51 2.00 1.51 -6.73
N MET A 52 0.67 1.57 -6.70
CA MET A 52 -0.14 0.89 -5.69
C MET A 52 0.01 -0.63 -5.76
N ARG A 53 0.15 -1.20 -6.96
CA ARG A 53 0.46 -2.64 -7.13
C ARG A 53 1.83 -2.99 -6.55
N ASN A 54 2.83 -2.14 -6.74
CA ASN A 54 4.16 -2.35 -6.16
C ASN A 54 4.13 -2.30 -4.64
N ILE A 55 3.34 -1.40 -4.05
CA ILE A 55 3.11 -1.35 -2.60
C ILE A 55 2.48 -2.67 -2.13
N GLN A 56 1.43 -3.15 -2.80
CA GLN A 56 0.79 -4.42 -2.46
C GLN A 56 1.77 -5.60 -2.56
N ASN A 57 2.59 -5.65 -3.63
CA ASN A 57 3.61 -6.69 -3.79
C ASN A 57 4.65 -6.65 -2.66
N HIS A 58 5.02 -5.45 -2.21
CA HIS A 58 5.95 -5.27 -1.10
C HIS A 58 5.34 -5.78 0.22
N ILE A 59 4.09 -5.43 0.51
CA ILE A 59 3.36 -5.94 1.67
C ILE A 59 3.28 -7.48 1.64
N ASN A 60 2.97 -8.06 0.48
CA ASN A 60 2.87 -9.50 0.31
C ASN A 60 4.22 -10.22 0.53
N ALA A 61 5.33 -9.60 0.15
CA ALA A 61 6.66 -10.17 0.29
C ALA A 61 7.20 -10.09 1.73
N VAL A 62 6.87 -9.04 2.47
CA VAL A 62 7.40 -8.77 3.82
C VAL A 62 6.47 -9.31 4.91
N GLY A 63 5.17 -9.39 4.61
CA GLY A 63 4.10 -9.64 5.58
C GLY A 63 3.57 -8.32 6.16
N ALA A 64 2.22 -8.18 6.19
CA ALA A 64 1.56 -6.95 6.63
C ALA A 64 1.90 -6.56 8.08
N GLU A 65 2.18 -7.54 8.93
CA GLU A 65 2.58 -7.36 10.33
C GLU A 65 4.02 -6.87 10.50
N ASN A 66 4.83 -6.95 9.46
CA ASN A 66 6.25 -6.60 9.46
C ASN A 66 6.57 -5.29 8.73
N ILE A 67 5.57 -4.64 8.13
CA ILE A 67 5.79 -3.44 7.33
C ILE A 67 4.86 -2.30 7.74
N ASP A 68 5.43 -1.11 7.94
CA ASP A 68 4.71 0.16 8.11
C ASP A 68 4.93 1.00 6.85
N VAL A 69 3.88 1.23 6.08
CA VAL A 69 3.96 1.91 4.78
C VAL A 69 3.30 3.27 4.83
N LYS A 70 4.04 4.30 4.47
CA LYS A 70 3.53 5.65 4.25
C LYS A 70 3.68 6.04 2.79
N VAL A 71 2.60 6.49 2.18
CA VAL A 71 2.59 7.04 0.81
C VAL A 71 2.48 8.56 0.93
N VAL A 72 3.53 9.27 0.54
CA VAL A 72 3.58 10.73 0.58
C VAL A 72 3.36 11.29 -0.81
N LEU A 73 2.30 12.08 -0.94
CA LEU A 73 1.86 12.69 -2.19
C LEU A 73 2.19 14.18 -2.19
N HIS A 74 2.93 14.64 -3.20
CA HIS A 74 3.14 16.08 -3.42
C HIS A 74 3.19 16.42 -4.90
N GLY A 75 3.13 17.69 -5.23
CA GLY A 75 3.15 18.13 -6.62
C GLY A 75 2.06 17.44 -7.45
N ASN A 76 2.44 16.82 -8.55
CA ASN A 76 1.50 16.11 -9.43
C ASN A 76 0.97 14.81 -8.80
N GLY A 77 1.60 14.30 -7.76
CA GLY A 77 1.19 13.08 -7.07
C GLY A 77 -0.17 13.17 -6.40
N LEU A 78 -0.66 14.39 -6.07
CA LEU A 78 -2.01 14.57 -5.53
C LEU A 78 -3.09 14.06 -6.48
N SER A 79 -2.80 14.00 -7.79
CA SER A 79 -3.73 13.44 -8.77
C SER A 79 -4.06 11.96 -8.52
N LEU A 80 -3.28 11.22 -7.74
CA LEU A 80 -3.65 9.87 -7.35
C LEU A 80 -4.99 9.84 -6.59
N LEU A 81 -5.14 10.70 -5.58
CA LEU A 81 -6.37 10.77 -4.79
C LEU A 81 -7.46 11.60 -5.47
N ALA A 82 -7.11 12.57 -6.31
CA ALA A 82 -8.07 13.30 -7.11
C ALA A 82 -8.73 12.40 -8.16
N ASP A 83 -7.96 11.63 -8.91
CA ASP A 83 -8.48 10.67 -9.90
C ASP A 83 -9.35 9.58 -9.24
N ALA A 84 -9.02 9.19 -8.00
CA ALA A 84 -9.79 8.20 -7.26
C ALA A 84 -11.23 8.64 -6.99
N LYS A 85 -11.55 9.92 -6.92
CA LYS A 85 -12.94 10.38 -6.73
C LYS A 85 -13.89 9.97 -7.86
N GLY A 86 -13.38 9.81 -9.07
CA GLY A 86 -14.16 9.43 -10.26
C GLY A 86 -13.82 8.05 -10.84
N ASN A 87 -13.02 7.24 -10.13
CA ASN A 87 -12.51 5.97 -10.66
C ASN A 87 -12.61 4.85 -9.61
N ASP A 88 -13.62 3.99 -9.75
CA ASP A 88 -13.91 2.90 -8.81
C ASP A 88 -12.73 1.97 -8.57
N LYS A 89 -11.91 1.71 -9.60
CA LYS A 89 -10.72 0.87 -9.47
C LYS A 89 -9.66 1.53 -8.59
N MET A 90 -9.47 2.84 -8.74
CA MET A 90 -8.57 3.62 -7.90
C MET A 90 -9.06 3.65 -6.45
N GLN A 91 -10.36 3.92 -6.24
CA GLN A 91 -10.99 3.89 -4.91
C GLN A 91 -10.79 2.55 -4.22
N THR A 92 -11.15 1.46 -4.90
CA THR A 92 -10.99 0.10 -4.37
C THR A 92 -9.55 -0.19 -3.98
N THR A 93 -8.60 0.23 -4.82
CA THR A 93 -7.17 -0.01 -4.56
C THR A 93 -6.65 0.81 -3.38
N VAL A 94 -7.00 2.09 -3.29
CA VAL A 94 -6.64 2.97 -2.15
C VAL A 94 -7.24 2.42 -0.86
N SER A 95 -8.54 2.10 -0.84
CA SER A 95 -9.24 1.58 0.35
C SER A 95 -8.67 0.23 0.79
N SER A 96 -8.33 -0.65 -0.16
CA SER A 96 -7.69 -1.94 0.14
C SER A 96 -6.33 -1.76 0.81
N LEU A 97 -5.52 -0.82 0.35
CA LEU A 97 -4.21 -0.52 0.95
C LEU A 97 -4.37 0.12 2.34
N LYS A 98 -5.29 1.08 2.51
CA LYS A 98 -5.60 1.66 3.82
C LYS A 98 -6.04 0.59 4.83
N GLY A 99 -6.84 -0.38 4.40
CA GLY A 99 -7.23 -1.55 5.21
C GLY A 99 -6.07 -2.46 5.63
N GLN A 100 -4.89 -2.31 5.01
CA GLN A 100 -3.65 -3.02 5.34
C GLN A 100 -2.63 -2.12 6.07
N ASN A 101 -3.08 -1.06 6.76
CA ASN A 101 -2.27 -0.09 7.49
C ASN A 101 -1.33 0.76 6.60
N VAL A 102 -1.66 0.95 5.32
CA VAL A 102 -0.98 1.93 4.49
C VAL A 102 -1.60 3.31 4.73
N SER A 103 -0.78 4.29 5.12
CA SER A 103 -1.22 5.68 5.28
C SER A 103 -0.92 6.48 4.01
N PHE A 104 -1.87 7.32 3.59
CA PHE A 104 -1.67 8.26 2.49
C PHE A 104 -1.58 9.67 3.05
N HIS A 105 -0.47 10.35 2.82
CA HIS A 105 -0.19 11.69 3.33
C HIS A 105 -0.13 12.70 2.19
N VAL A 106 -0.77 13.85 2.38
CA VAL A 106 -0.90 14.92 1.40
C VAL A 106 -0.07 16.13 1.82
N CYS A 107 0.77 16.60 0.93
CA CYS A 107 1.61 17.78 1.13
C CYS A 107 0.77 19.06 1.20
N ASN A 108 0.74 19.72 2.36
CA ASN A 108 0.04 20.98 2.57
C ASN A 108 0.55 22.10 1.64
N ASN A 109 1.86 22.18 1.43
CA ASN A 109 2.42 23.18 0.52
C ASN A 109 1.88 23.03 -0.91
N THR A 110 1.73 21.79 -1.41
CA THR A 110 1.14 21.52 -2.73
C THR A 110 -0.34 21.84 -2.75
N GLN A 111 -1.07 21.41 -1.72
CA GLN A 111 -2.51 21.63 -1.58
C GLN A 111 -2.82 23.13 -1.62
N ARG A 112 -2.15 23.91 -0.78
CA ARG A 112 -2.35 25.38 -0.72
C ARG A 112 -1.89 26.09 -1.99
N GLY A 113 -0.74 25.72 -2.53
CA GLY A 113 -0.20 26.35 -3.74
C GLY A 113 -0.99 26.07 -5.01
N ARG A 114 -1.86 25.05 -4.99
CA ARG A 114 -2.73 24.68 -6.12
C ARG A 114 -4.23 24.91 -5.83
N GLU A 115 -4.55 25.47 -4.67
CA GLU A 115 -5.92 25.71 -4.23
C GLU A 115 -6.79 24.45 -4.22
N ILE A 116 -6.21 23.30 -3.83
CA ILE A 116 -6.90 22.01 -3.75
C ILE A 116 -7.53 21.88 -2.36
N SER A 117 -8.83 21.59 -2.29
CA SER A 117 -9.53 21.20 -1.07
C SER A 117 -9.36 19.70 -0.84
N TYR A 118 -8.80 19.31 0.32
CA TYR A 118 -8.68 17.87 0.61
C TYR A 118 -10.05 17.21 0.82
N GLU A 119 -11.03 17.95 1.33
CA GLU A 119 -12.40 17.46 1.56
C GLU A 119 -13.18 17.28 0.25
N ASP A 120 -13.06 18.26 -0.65
CA ASP A 120 -13.87 18.31 -1.88
C ASP A 120 -13.18 17.65 -3.07
N ASP A 121 -11.85 17.75 -3.18
CA ASP A 121 -11.11 17.37 -4.39
C ASP A 121 -10.37 16.04 -4.27
N LEU A 122 -10.11 15.53 -3.04
CA LEU A 122 -9.35 14.32 -2.82
C LEU A 122 -10.22 13.20 -2.23
N TYR A 123 -9.90 11.96 -2.60
CA TYR A 123 -10.62 10.79 -2.13
C TYR A 123 -10.11 10.33 -0.76
N ASP A 124 -11.02 10.27 0.22
CA ASP A 124 -10.78 9.68 1.55
C ASP A 124 -9.55 10.27 2.26
N VAL A 125 -9.46 11.60 2.26
CA VAL A 125 -8.41 12.38 2.95
C VAL A 125 -9.00 13.14 4.12
N TRP A 126 -8.33 13.08 5.26
CA TRP A 126 -8.72 13.72 6.50
C TRP A 126 -7.63 14.72 6.95
N GLU A 127 -7.93 15.58 7.92
CA GLU A 127 -7.00 16.60 8.40
C GLU A 127 -5.68 15.99 8.91
N GLU A 128 -5.74 14.81 9.57
CA GLU A 128 -4.56 14.08 10.05
C GLU A 128 -3.65 13.54 8.94
N ASP A 129 -4.17 13.43 7.72
CA ASP A 129 -3.38 12.99 6.56
C ASP A 129 -2.55 14.14 5.96
N ILE A 130 -2.82 15.38 6.38
CA ILE A 130 -2.13 16.55 5.84
C ILE A 130 -0.80 16.74 6.56
N VAL A 131 0.29 16.64 5.80
CA VAL A 131 1.65 16.88 6.31
C VAL A 131 2.19 18.23 5.83
N PRO A 132 3.00 18.95 6.64
CA PRO A 132 3.48 20.29 6.28
C PRO A 132 4.21 20.34 4.94
N SER A 133 5.02 19.32 4.65
CA SER A 133 5.79 19.21 3.40
C SER A 133 5.95 17.74 3.00
N GLY A 134 5.79 17.46 1.71
CA GLY A 134 5.99 16.11 1.16
C GLY A 134 7.46 15.71 0.96
N VAL A 135 8.40 16.58 1.30
CA VAL A 135 9.86 16.36 1.12
C VAL A 135 10.65 16.58 2.42
N ALA A 136 9.97 16.80 3.54
CA ALA A 136 10.58 17.03 4.86
C ALA A 136 10.45 15.80 5.76
#